data_b52e8a6672d43a6a76922d7b5f18fe84
#
_entry.id   b52e8a6672d43a6a76922d7b5f18fe84
#
_cell.length_a   1.000
_cell.length_b   1.000
_cell.length_c   1.000
_cell.angle_alpha   90.00
_cell.angle_beta   90.00
_cell.angle_gamma   90.00
#
_symmetry.space_group_name_H-M   'P 1'
#
loop_
_entity.id
_entity.type
_entity.pdbx_description
1 polymer ?
#
loop_
_entity_poly.entity_id
_entity_poly.type
_entity_poly.pdbx_seq_one_letter_code
_entity_poly.pdbx_strand_id
1 'polypeptide(L)'
;MSVSRRDVLKCAAAVPAVLGLGAGLQAVSSALAAPRAAAAPPGILLDYAAGVITAGDLRASGALGAIRYVSDRRPGGAWMLGKPIQLPEARDLYHNGLKIVSCYQYGKQDSADWLGGQNAGVAHAKRGWQLHLAAGGSYGAPIYASIDDNPSYEQYKGQVAPYLRGWEAVLGHQRVGVYANARTIDWALQDGLGSYFWQHNWGSPQGFTHPAAHLHQVEIDKRSVGGIGVDINHILQPRFGQWD
;
A
#
# COMPACT_ATOMS: atom_id res chain seq x y z
N MET A 1 -21.99 26.81 -37.82
CA MET A 1 -20.79 27.34 -38.50
C MET A 1 -19.56 26.75 -37.79
N SER A 2 -18.89 25.87 -38.51
CA SER A 2 -17.73 25.12 -37.99
C SER A 2 -16.46 25.91 -38.30
N VAL A 3 -15.65 26.23 -37.28
CA VAL A 3 -14.32 26.87 -37.45
C VAL A 3 -13.26 25.78 -37.43
N SER A 4 -12.55 25.68 -38.55
CA SER A 4 -11.51 24.69 -38.82
C SER A 4 -10.18 25.06 -38.13
N ARG A 5 -9.45 24.01 -37.62
CA ARG A 5 -8.17 24.06 -36.87
C ARG A 5 -6.93 24.37 -37.76
N ARG A 6 -7.02 25.16 -38.83
CA ARG A 6 -5.91 25.34 -39.77
C ARG A 6 -5.34 26.76 -39.92
N ASP A 7 -5.73 27.76 -39.13
CA ASP A 7 -5.31 29.15 -39.34
C ASP A 7 -4.50 29.79 -38.21
N VAL A 8 -3.58 29.05 -37.58
CA VAL A 8 -2.61 29.63 -36.64
C VAL A 8 -1.18 29.22 -37.01
N LEU A 9 -0.72 29.73 -38.14
CA LEU A 9 0.72 29.68 -38.49
C LEU A 9 1.00 30.69 -39.60
N LYS A 10 1.27 31.97 -39.23
CA LYS A 10 2.04 32.94 -40.00
C LYS A 10 2.04 34.31 -39.28
N CYS A 11 3.03 34.58 -38.45
CA CYS A 11 3.54 35.92 -38.20
C CYS A 11 5.03 35.82 -37.89
N ALA A 12 5.84 35.88 -38.94
CA ALA A 12 7.25 36.23 -38.83
C ALA A 12 7.32 37.76 -38.74
N ALA A 13 7.92 38.30 -37.69
CA ALA A 13 8.27 39.71 -37.61
C ALA A 13 9.76 39.85 -37.29
N ALA A 14 10.41 40.66 -38.10
CA ALA A 14 11.83 40.97 -38.15
C ALA A 14 12.34 41.68 -36.90
N VAL A 15 13.57 41.35 -36.49
CA VAL A 15 14.31 42.01 -35.42
C VAL A 15 15.26 43.03 -36.03
N PRO A 16 15.33 44.31 -35.56
CA PRO A 16 16.46 45.20 -35.85
C PRO A 16 17.60 44.94 -34.88
N ALA A 17 18.81 44.82 -35.40
CA ALA A 17 20.05 44.76 -34.65
C ALA A 17 20.38 46.09 -33.97
N VAL A 18 20.60 46.09 -32.66
CA VAL A 18 21.26 47.18 -31.94
C VAL A 18 22.50 46.59 -31.27
N LEU A 19 23.65 47.11 -31.72
CA LEU A 19 24.96 46.91 -31.08
C LEU A 19 25.03 47.73 -29.79
N GLY A 20 25.27 47.07 -28.66
CA GLY A 20 25.54 47.72 -27.37
C GLY A 20 26.37 46.78 -26.48
N LEU A 21 27.51 47.30 -26.04
CA LEU A 21 28.58 46.68 -25.28
C LEU A 21 28.17 46.18 -23.89
N GLY A 22 28.62 44.97 -23.57
CA GLY A 22 29.19 44.62 -22.23
C GLY A 22 28.26 44.42 -21.06
N ALA A 23 27.95 43.14 -20.76
CA ALA A 23 27.99 42.51 -19.42
C ALA A 23 27.57 41.04 -19.58
N GLY A 24 28.41 40.14 -19.16
CA GLY A 24 28.12 38.68 -19.25
C GLY A 24 26.95 38.28 -18.40
N LEU A 25 25.82 38.04 -19.03
CA LEU A 25 24.69 37.27 -18.48
C LEU A 25 24.92 35.83 -18.85
N GLN A 26 25.43 35.03 -17.89
CA GLN A 26 25.37 33.58 -17.99
C GLN A 26 23.88 33.17 -18.00
N ALA A 27 23.42 32.75 -19.16
CA ALA A 27 22.13 32.08 -19.29
C ALA A 27 22.19 30.79 -18.50
N VAL A 28 21.57 30.77 -17.33
CA VAL A 28 21.32 29.53 -16.58
C VAL A 28 20.27 28.78 -17.35
N SER A 29 20.70 27.86 -18.21
CA SER A 29 19.80 26.89 -18.84
C SER A 29 19.24 26.00 -17.74
N SER A 30 18.04 26.30 -17.25
CA SER A 30 17.25 25.39 -16.44
C SER A 30 16.85 24.21 -17.35
N ALA A 31 17.70 23.19 -17.42
CA ALA A 31 17.34 21.92 -17.99
C ALA A 31 16.20 21.36 -17.13
N LEU A 32 14.98 21.44 -17.64
CA LEU A 32 13.86 20.68 -17.11
C LEU A 32 14.28 19.20 -17.18
N ALA A 33 14.66 18.64 -16.01
CA ALA A 33 14.95 17.23 -15.90
C ALA A 33 13.70 16.46 -16.36
N ALA A 34 13.84 15.67 -17.41
CA ALA A 34 12.80 14.76 -17.85
C ALA A 34 12.35 13.90 -16.66
N PRO A 35 11.05 13.60 -16.51
CA PRO A 35 10.59 12.74 -15.43
C PRO A 35 11.35 11.42 -15.50
N ARG A 36 12.08 11.12 -14.44
CA ARG A 36 12.87 9.90 -14.35
C ARG A 36 11.86 8.75 -14.38
N ALA A 37 11.96 7.87 -15.38
CA ALA A 37 11.16 6.66 -15.44
C ALA A 37 11.26 5.95 -14.07
N ALA A 38 10.12 5.66 -13.46
CA ALA A 38 10.11 4.95 -12.19
C ALA A 38 10.87 3.62 -12.37
N ALA A 39 11.88 3.40 -11.54
CA ALA A 39 12.58 2.12 -11.55
C ALA A 39 11.57 0.99 -11.35
N ALA A 40 11.75 -0.13 -12.05
CA ALA A 40 10.91 -1.30 -11.82
C ALA A 40 10.93 -1.65 -10.31
N PRO A 41 9.79 -2.05 -9.73
CA PRO A 41 9.74 -2.40 -8.31
C PRO A 41 10.70 -3.56 -8.04
N PRO A 42 11.36 -3.60 -6.88
CA PRO A 42 12.34 -4.64 -6.54
C PRO A 42 11.73 -6.05 -6.45
N GLY A 43 10.40 -6.18 -6.54
CA GLY A 43 9.69 -7.45 -6.55
C GLY A 43 8.21 -7.29 -6.23
N ILE A 44 7.52 -8.42 -6.19
CA ILE A 44 6.09 -8.48 -5.87
C ILE A 44 5.83 -9.38 -4.66
N LEU A 45 4.76 -9.06 -3.94
CA LEU A 45 4.11 -9.93 -2.95
C LEU A 45 2.71 -10.27 -3.44
N LEU A 46 2.24 -11.46 -3.10
CA LEU A 46 0.84 -11.84 -3.30
C LEU A 46 0.07 -11.67 -1.99
N ASP A 47 -1.18 -11.19 -2.05
CA ASP A 47 -2.10 -11.36 -0.94
C ASP A 47 -3.32 -12.19 -1.36
N TYR A 48 -3.81 -13.01 -0.44
CA TYR A 48 -4.87 -13.97 -0.70
C TYR A 48 -5.55 -14.44 0.60
N ALA A 49 -6.85 -14.77 0.50
CA ALA A 49 -7.66 -15.19 1.63
C ALA A 49 -8.33 -16.57 1.42
N ALA A 50 -8.54 -16.99 0.17
CA ALA A 50 -9.39 -18.15 -0.15
C ALA A 50 -8.77 -19.50 0.22
N GLY A 51 -7.45 -19.57 0.41
CA GLY A 51 -6.77 -20.83 0.73
C GLY A 51 -5.32 -20.60 1.16
N VAL A 52 -4.54 -21.68 1.11
CA VAL A 52 -3.09 -21.67 1.38
C VAL A 52 -2.38 -21.99 0.07
N ILE A 53 -1.45 -21.13 -0.34
CA ILE A 53 -0.59 -21.34 -1.51
C ILE A 53 0.74 -21.90 -1.02
N THR A 54 1.24 -22.96 -1.65
CA THR A 54 2.53 -23.56 -1.28
C THR A 54 3.69 -22.62 -1.61
N ALA A 55 4.79 -22.71 -0.88
CA ALA A 55 5.99 -21.94 -1.20
C ALA A 55 6.52 -22.22 -2.63
N GLY A 56 6.34 -23.44 -3.13
CA GLY A 56 6.68 -23.80 -4.51
C GLY A 56 5.88 -23.01 -5.54
N ASP A 57 4.56 -22.94 -5.38
CA ASP A 57 3.68 -22.19 -6.28
C ASP A 57 3.94 -20.67 -6.21
N LEU A 58 4.17 -20.13 -5.00
CA LEU A 58 4.54 -18.73 -4.83
C LEU A 58 5.85 -18.39 -5.57
N ARG A 59 6.88 -19.21 -5.43
CA ARG A 59 8.15 -19.02 -6.14
C ARG A 59 7.99 -19.15 -7.65
N ALA A 60 7.21 -20.12 -8.11
CA ALA A 60 6.92 -20.29 -9.53
C ALA A 60 6.19 -19.10 -10.15
N SER A 61 5.39 -18.37 -9.35
CA SER A 61 4.73 -17.12 -9.78
C SER A 61 5.69 -15.92 -9.90
N GLY A 62 6.93 -16.04 -9.44
CA GLY A 62 7.90 -14.95 -9.37
C GLY A 62 7.74 -14.02 -8.16
N ALA A 63 6.85 -14.35 -7.22
CA ALA A 63 6.66 -13.57 -6.00
C ALA A 63 7.81 -13.78 -5.01
N LEU A 64 8.22 -12.71 -4.33
CA LEU A 64 9.21 -12.75 -3.26
C LEU A 64 8.62 -13.18 -1.90
N GLY A 65 7.29 -13.30 -1.81
CA GLY A 65 6.60 -13.68 -0.61
C GLY A 65 5.12 -13.34 -0.66
N ALA A 66 4.50 -13.27 0.51
CA ALA A 66 3.07 -13.03 0.63
C ALA A 66 2.72 -12.06 1.78
N ILE A 67 1.64 -11.32 1.58
CA ILE A 67 0.95 -10.58 2.64
C ILE A 67 -0.15 -11.50 3.15
N ARG A 68 -0.12 -11.80 4.46
CA ARG A 68 -1.02 -12.77 5.04
C ARG A 68 -1.84 -12.19 6.17
N TYR A 69 -3.06 -12.64 6.27
CA TYR A 69 -4.02 -12.13 7.23
C TYR A 69 -3.82 -12.71 8.62
N VAL A 70 -3.65 -11.83 9.60
CA VAL A 70 -3.65 -12.13 11.04
C VAL A 70 -4.98 -11.69 11.67
N SER A 71 -6.07 -11.99 11.00
CA SER A 71 -7.45 -11.74 11.45
C SER A 71 -8.30 -13.00 11.27
N ASP A 72 -9.30 -13.17 12.11
CA ASP A 72 -10.29 -14.22 11.93
C ASP A 72 -11.09 -14.04 10.63
N ARG A 73 -11.83 -15.08 10.23
CA ARG A 73 -12.80 -14.97 9.13
C ARG A 73 -13.98 -14.14 9.61
N ARG A 74 -14.45 -13.21 8.79
CA ARG A 74 -15.67 -12.45 9.08
C ARG A 74 -16.91 -13.34 8.95
N PRO A 75 -18.05 -12.97 9.55
CA PRO A 75 -19.33 -13.61 9.28
C PRO A 75 -19.61 -13.69 7.78
N GLY A 76 -20.10 -14.83 7.30
CA GLY A 76 -20.27 -15.08 5.86
C GLY A 76 -18.97 -15.35 5.07
N GLY A 77 -17.81 -15.30 5.72
CA GLY A 77 -16.49 -15.52 5.11
C GLY A 77 -16.02 -16.99 5.14
N ALA A 78 -16.91 -17.98 5.06
CA ALA A 78 -16.53 -19.40 5.09
C ALA A 78 -15.53 -19.79 3.99
N TRP A 79 -15.56 -19.11 2.85
CA TRP A 79 -14.64 -19.29 1.73
C TRP A 79 -13.20 -18.85 2.02
N MET A 80 -12.97 -18.02 3.05
CA MET A 80 -11.65 -17.49 3.42
C MET A 80 -10.81 -18.54 4.16
N LEU A 81 -10.55 -19.69 3.53
CA LEU A 81 -9.88 -20.82 4.15
C LEU A 81 -8.43 -20.52 4.55
N GLY A 82 -7.80 -19.52 3.94
CA GLY A 82 -6.45 -19.05 4.26
C GLY A 82 -6.38 -18.05 5.43
N LYS A 83 -7.49 -17.72 6.12
CA LYS A 83 -7.50 -16.81 7.27
C LYS A 83 -7.79 -17.53 8.58
N PRO A 84 -7.06 -17.21 9.64
CA PRO A 84 -5.77 -16.53 9.67
C PRO A 84 -4.63 -17.43 9.17
N ILE A 85 -3.48 -16.81 8.82
CA ILE A 85 -2.25 -17.58 8.56
C ILE A 85 -1.93 -18.49 9.74
N GLN A 86 -1.45 -19.69 9.45
CA GLN A 86 -1.09 -20.70 10.43
C GLN A 86 0.41 -20.97 10.43
N LEU A 87 0.94 -21.43 11.57
CA LEU A 87 2.36 -21.75 11.75
C LEU A 87 2.93 -22.70 10.68
N PRO A 88 2.24 -23.77 10.21
CA PRO A 88 2.77 -24.63 9.14
C PRO A 88 2.99 -23.88 7.83
N GLU A 89 2.05 -23.00 7.42
CA GLU A 89 2.18 -22.16 6.23
C GLU A 89 3.34 -21.19 6.37
N ALA A 90 3.43 -20.50 7.50
CA ALA A 90 4.49 -19.55 7.77
C ALA A 90 5.89 -20.21 7.71
N ARG A 91 6.01 -21.43 8.29
CA ARG A 91 7.24 -22.21 8.23
C ARG A 91 7.60 -22.65 6.80
N ASP A 92 6.62 -23.07 6.00
CA ASP A 92 6.87 -23.41 4.60
C ASP A 92 7.43 -22.22 3.83
N LEU A 93 6.79 -21.06 3.97
CA LEU A 93 7.25 -19.82 3.32
C LEU A 93 8.68 -19.44 3.79
N TYR A 94 8.90 -19.41 5.10
CA TYR A 94 10.19 -19.02 5.69
C TYR A 94 11.34 -19.93 5.27
N HIS A 95 11.16 -21.26 5.36
CA HIS A 95 12.20 -22.22 4.98
C HIS A 95 12.53 -22.18 3.48
N ASN A 96 11.62 -21.66 2.67
CA ASN A 96 11.84 -21.46 1.24
C ASN A 96 12.34 -20.04 0.89
N GLY A 97 12.71 -19.22 1.90
CA GLY A 97 13.27 -17.90 1.72
C GLY A 97 12.26 -16.84 1.27
N LEU A 98 10.97 -17.13 1.37
CA LEU A 98 9.90 -16.21 1.03
C LEU A 98 9.59 -15.27 2.19
N LYS A 99 9.30 -14.00 1.86
CA LYS A 99 8.95 -12.97 2.84
C LYS A 99 7.48 -13.06 3.23
N ILE A 100 7.18 -12.76 4.49
CA ILE A 100 5.81 -12.71 5.01
C ILE A 100 5.57 -11.32 5.57
N VAL A 101 4.40 -10.75 5.28
CA VAL A 101 3.92 -9.48 5.83
C VAL A 101 2.56 -9.73 6.49
N SER A 102 2.32 -9.13 7.64
CA SER A 102 1.05 -9.26 8.36
C SER A 102 0.07 -8.16 8.00
N CYS A 103 -1.17 -8.54 7.68
CA CYS A 103 -2.30 -7.63 7.53
C CYS A 103 -3.46 -8.05 8.44
N TYR A 104 -4.12 -7.09 9.07
CA TYR A 104 -5.35 -7.32 9.80
C TYR A 104 -6.51 -6.69 9.04
N GLN A 105 -7.44 -7.51 8.59
CA GLN A 105 -8.71 -7.11 8.00
C GLN A 105 -9.76 -8.16 8.37
N TYR A 106 -10.64 -7.84 9.31
CA TYR A 106 -11.75 -8.70 9.71
C TYR A 106 -13.03 -8.31 8.96
N GLY A 107 -13.44 -7.05 9.06
CA GLY A 107 -14.62 -6.50 8.41
C GLY A 107 -14.34 -5.92 7.02
N LYS A 108 -15.39 -5.50 6.33
CA LYS A 108 -15.36 -4.78 5.05
C LYS A 108 -16.66 -4.00 4.86
N GLN A 109 -16.60 -2.85 4.17
CA GLN A 109 -17.77 -2.02 3.89
C GLN A 109 -18.52 -1.62 5.18
N ASP A 110 -19.81 -1.92 5.29
CA ASP A 110 -20.66 -1.57 6.45
C ASP A 110 -20.18 -2.22 7.77
N SER A 111 -19.28 -3.19 7.71
CA SER A 111 -18.64 -3.81 8.85
C SER A 111 -17.14 -3.52 8.93
N ALA A 112 -16.67 -2.48 8.24
CA ALA A 112 -15.25 -2.15 8.19
C ALA A 112 -14.66 -1.95 9.60
N ASP A 113 -13.47 -2.45 9.80
CA ASP A 113 -12.81 -2.52 11.11
C ASP A 113 -12.65 -1.17 11.80
N TRP A 114 -12.41 -0.12 11.02
CA TRP A 114 -12.15 1.24 11.51
C TRP A 114 -13.41 1.98 11.99
N LEU A 115 -14.62 1.51 11.64
CA LEU A 115 -15.89 2.14 12.04
C LEU A 115 -16.08 2.20 13.57
N GLY A 116 -15.51 1.24 14.30
CA GLY A 116 -15.56 1.21 15.76
C GLY A 116 -14.53 2.10 16.47
N GLY A 117 -13.77 2.90 15.72
CA GLY A 117 -12.81 3.87 16.27
C GLY A 117 -11.78 3.24 17.20
N GLN A 118 -11.36 3.98 18.24
CA GLN A 118 -10.26 3.58 19.11
C GLN A 118 -10.48 2.24 19.83
N ASN A 119 -11.69 1.98 20.31
CA ASN A 119 -11.98 0.73 21.01
C ASN A 119 -11.83 -0.49 20.10
N ALA A 120 -12.31 -0.40 18.85
CA ALA A 120 -12.09 -1.44 17.86
C ALA A 120 -10.60 -1.59 17.52
N GLY A 121 -9.87 -0.48 17.37
CA GLY A 121 -8.42 -0.49 17.14
C GLY A 121 -7.67 -1.26 18.24
N VAL A 122 -7.97 -1.01 19.51
CA VAL A 122 -7.38 -1.75 20.64
C VAL A 122 -7.71 -3.24 20.60
N ALA A 123 -8.98 -3.58 20.34
CA ALA A 123 -9.41 -4.97 20.29
C ALA A 123 -8.76 -5.74 19.13
N HIS A 124 -8.76 -5.12 17.94
CA HIS A 124 -8.21 -5.73 16.73
C HIS A 124 -6.67 -5.84 16.80
N ALA A 125 -6.00 -4.84 17.35
CA ALA A 125 -4.55 -4.91 17.56
C ALA A 125 -4.15 -6.05 18.50
N LYS A 126 -4.87 -6.24 19.62
CA LYS A 126 -4.65 -7.37 20.53
C LYS A 126 -4.87 -8.71 19.84
N ARG A 127 -5.97 -8.84 19.09
CA ARG A 127 -6.29 -10.08 18.37
C ARG A 127 -5.29 -10.34 17.24
N GLY A 128 -4.98 -9.33 16.45
CA GLY A 128 -3.99 -9.42 15.36
C GLY A 128 -2.62 -9.82 15.86
N TRP A 129 -2.17 -9.23 16.98
CA TRP A 129 -0.90 -9.57 17.61
C TRP A 129 -0.86 -11.01 18.12
N GLN A 130 -1.92 -11.46 18.76
CA GLN A 130 -2.06 -12.86 19.20
C GLN A 130 -1.91 -13.84 18.02
N LEU A 131 -2.62 -13.59 16.92
CA LEU A 131 -2.58 -14.43 15.73
C LEU A 131 -1.23 -14.37 15.00
N HIS A 132 -0.62 -13.18 14.93
CA HIS A 132 0.70 -12.97 14.40
C HIS A 132 1.75 -13.83 15.13
N LEU A 133 1.79 -13.76 16.45
CA LEU A 133 2.72 -14.56 17.25
C LEU A 133 2.43 -16.05 17.17
N ALA A 134 1.16 -16.45 17.15
CA ALA A 134 0.76 -17.86 17.01
C ALA A 134 1.21 -18.46 15.68
N ALA A 135 1.28 -17.66 14.63
CA ALA A 135 1.80 -18.06 13.32
C ALA A 135 3.35 -18.04 13.25
N GLY A 136 4.04 -17.59 14.30
CA GLY A 136 5.51 -17.47 14.34
C GLY A 136 6.03 -16.15 13.80
N GLY A 137 5.16 -15.11 13.74
CA GLY A 137 5.55 -13.78 13.32
C GLY A 137 6.61 -13.16 14.25
N SER A 138 7.55 -12.42 13.69
CA SER A 138 8.64 -11.81 14.46
C SER A 138 8.16 -10.63 15.30
N TYR A 139 8.77 -10.47 16.48
CA TYR A 139 8.38 -9.44 17.45
C TYR A 139 8.57 -8.01 16.93
N GLY A 140 9.48 -7.81 15.99
CA GLY A 140 9.80 -6.52 15.38
C GLY A 140 8.92 -6.14 14.20
N ALA A 141 8.22 -7.11 13.58
CA ALA A 141 7.44 -6.85 12.38
C ALA A 141 6.13 -6.10 12.67
N PRO A 142 5.75 -5.14 11.83
CA PRO A 142 4.48 -4.45 11.94
C PRO A 142 3.31 -5.32 11.47
N ILE A 143 2.11 -4.92 11.88
CA ILE A 143 0.85 -5.38 11.30
C ILE A 143 0.20 -4.21 10.57
N TYR A 144 -0.15 -4.41 9.32
CA TYR A 144 -0.92 -3.43 8.55
C TYR A 144 -2.39 -3.49 8.96
N ALA A 145 -2.87 -2.42 9.60
CA ALA A 145 -4.27 -2.21 9.89
C ALA A 145 -5.00 -1.78 8.61
N SER A 146 -6.05 -2.50 8.23
CA SER A 146 -6.74 -2.28 6.97
C SER A 146 -7.77 -1.16 7.06
N ILE A 147 -7.64 -0.18 6.15
CA ILE A 147 -8.62 0.83 5.82
C ILE A 147 -8.99 0.62 4.33
N ASP A 148 -9.60 -0.56 4.03
CA ASP A 148 -9.97 -0.97 2.67
C ASP A 148 -11.22 -0.21 2.17
N ASP A 149 -11.12 1.11 2.19
CA ASP A 149 -12.18 2.04 1.90
C ASP A 149 -11.67 3.37 1.34
N ASN A 150 -12.60 4.27 1.02
CA ASN A 150 -12.31 5.64 0.64
C ASN A 150 -13.01 6.61 1.63
N PRO A 151 -12.54 6.69 2.89
CA PRO A 151 -13.19 7.52 3.90
C PRO A 151 -13.15 9.00 3.53
N SER A 152 -14.19 9.74 3.93
CA SER A 152 -14.16 11.20 3.93
C SER A 152 -13.20 11.71 5.02
N TYR A 153 -12.81 12.99 4.95
CA TYR A 153 -11.99 13.59 6.01
C TYR A 153 -12.67 13.53 7.38
N GLU A 154 -13.97 13.72 7.44
CA GLU A 154 -14.75 13.62 8.68
C GLU A 154 -14.72 12.18 9.25
N GLN A 155 -14.88 11.18 8.39
CA GLN A 155 -14.74 9.77 8.79
C GLN A 155 -13.31 9.46 9.23
N TYR A 156 -12.32 10.00 8.52
CA TYR A 156 -10.94 9.87 8.94
C TYR A 156 -10.73 10.41 10.37
N LYS A 157 -11.10 11.67 10.61
CA LYS A 157 -10.93 12.33 11.92
C LYS A 157 -11.74 11.67 13.02
N GLY A 158 -12.98 11.29 12.75
CA GLY A 158 -13.91 10.75 13.74
C GLY A 158 -13.71 9.26 14.04
N GLN A 159 -13.18 8.49 13.11
CA GLN A 159 -13.14 7.02 13.22
C GLN A 159 -11.78 6.42 12.87
N VAL A 160 -11.22 6.73 11.68
CA VAL A 160 -9.96 6.08 11.21
C VAL A 160 -8.77 6.49 12.09
N ALA A 161 -8.56 7.78 12.34
CA ALA A 161 -7.46 8.23 13.19
C ALA A 161 -7.57 7.69 14.64
N PRO A 162 -8.74 7.73 15.31
CA PRO A 162 -8.93 7.02 16.57
C PRO A 162 -8.65 5.51 16.49
N TYR A 163 -9.07 4.83 15.42
CA TYR A 163 -8.79 3.41 15.19
C TYR A 163 -7.27 3.13 15.15
N LEU A 164 -6.52 3.91 14.39
CA LEU A 164 -5.06 3.79 14.30
C LEU A 164 -4.37 4.09 15.64
N ARG A 165 -4.85 5.08 16.40
CA ARG A 165 -4.37 5.34 17.77
C ARG A 165 -4.62 4.14 18.70
N GLY A 166 -5.73 3.43 18.51
CA GLY A 166 -6.00 2.18 19.22
C GLY A 166 -4.96 1.10 18.92
N TRP A 167 -4.55 0.97 17.66
CA TRP A 167 -3.47 0.07 17.24
C TRP A 167 -2.13 0.45 17.89
N GLU A 168 -1.76 1.73 17.85
CA GLU A 168 -0.51 2.22 18.44
C GLU A 168 -0.46 2.09 19.96
N ALA A 169 -1.60 2.24 20.63
CA ALA A 169 -1.69 2.04 22.07
C ALA A 169 -1.36 0.59 22.50
N VAL A 170 -1.56 -0.38 21.61
CA VAL A 170 -1.27 -1.80 21.89
C VAL A 170 0.11 -2.23 21.39
N LEU A 171 0.45 -1.88 20.15
CA LEU A 171 1.67 -2.36 19.49
C LEU A 171 2.84 -1.38 19.61
N GLY A 172 2.57 -0.11 19.88
CA GLY A 172 3.52 0.98 19.72
C GLY A 172 3.64 1.40 18.24
N HIS A 173 3.95 2.67 18.03
CA HIS A 173 4.00 3.32 16.72
C HIS A 173 4.77 2.52 15.64
N GLN A 174 5.97 2.04 15.99
CA GLN A 174 6.86 1.37 15.04
C GLN A 174 6.34 0.03 14.49
N ARG A 175 5.32 -0.56 15.12
CA ARG A 175 4.73 -1.84 14.71
C ARG A 175 3.34 -1.70 14.09
N VAL A 176 2.95 -0.49 13.73
CA VAL A 176 1.67 -0.24 13.04
C VAL A 176 1.94 0.14 11.61
N GLY A 177 1.42 -0.69 10.69
CA GLY A 177 1.27 -0.37 9.28
C GLY A 177 -0.15 0.12 8.98
N VAL A 178 -0.31 0.86 7.91
CA VAL A 178 -1.59 1.37 7.43
C VAL A 178 -1.78 0.93 5.98
N TYR A 179 -2.81 0.10 5.72
CA TYR A 179 -3.26 -0.21 4.38
C TYR A 179 -4.42 0.72 4.04
N ALA A 180 -4.23 1.62 3.09
CA ALA A 180 -5.20 2.65 2.75
C ALA A 180 -4.99 3.25 1.35
N ASN A 181 -5.93 4.09 0.89
CA ASN A 181 -5.73 4.93 -0.28
C ASN A 181 -4.73 6.07 0.00
N ALA A 182 -4.22 6.69 -1.07
CA ALA A 182 -3.20 7.73 -0.99
C ALA A 182 -3.60 8.90 -0.08
N ARG A 183 -4.86 9.35 -0.15
CA ARG A 183 -5.36 10.47 0.67
C ARG A 183 -5.38 10.13 2.16
N THR A 184 -5.80 8.93 2.50
CA THR A 184 -5.82 8.48 3.90
C THR A 184 -4.39 8.31 4.44
N ILE A 185 -3.44 7.90 3.59
CA ILE A 185 -2.01 7.87 3.93
C ILE A 185 -1.50 9.28 4.22
N ASP A 186 -1.83 10.28 3.39
CA ASP A 186 -1.46 11.68 3.64
C ASP A 186 -1.94 12.16 5.02
N TRP A 187 -3.19 11.88 5.36
CA TRP A 187 -3.76 12.28 6.65
C TRP A 187 -3.12 11.54 7.82
N ALA A 188 -2.84 10.24 7.66
CA ALA A 188 -2.16 9.46 8.70
C ALA A 188 -0.74 10.00 8.96
N LEU A 189 0.00 10.35 7.91
CA LEU A 189 1.32 10.99 8.01
C LEU A 189 1.25 12.34 8.72
N GLN A 190 0.27 13.20 8.38
CA GLN A 190 0.08 14.50 9.03
C GLN A 190 -0.23 14.37 10.52
N ASP A 191 -0.99 13.34 10.91
CA ASP A 191 -1.34 13.06 12.31
C ASP A 191 -0.25 12.24 13.04
N GLY A 192 0.86 11.86 12.36
CA GLY A 192 1.94 11.04 12.91
C GLY A 192 1.53 9.62 13.26
N LEU A 193 0.61 9.02 12.49
CA LEU A 193 0.05 7.69 12.72
C LEU A 193 0.59 6.66 11.70
N GLY A 194 1.03 5.51 12.21
CA GLY A 194 1.62 4.44 11.41
C GLY A 194 3.06 4.72 10.99
N SER A 195 3.86 3.65 10.87
CA SER A 195 5.26 3.71 10.43
C SER A 195 5.49 3.05 9.09
N TYR A 196 4.54 2.28 8.61
CA TYR A 196 4.56 1.61 7.31
C TYR A 196 3.28 1.89 6.56
N PHE A 197 3.36 2.07 5.24
CA PHE A 197 2.20 2.40 4.42
C PHE A 197 2.11 1.45 3.22
N TRP A 198 0.92 0.87 3.05
CA TRP A 198 0.58 0.04 1.91
C TRP A 198 -0.60 0.68 1.19
N GLN A 199 -0.31 1.21 0.00
CA GLN A 199 -1.32 1.89 -0.81
C GLN A 199 -2.17 0.90 -1.59
N HIS A 200 -3.50 1.16 -1.63
CA HIS A 200 -4.39 0.61 -2.65
C HIS A 200 -4.89 1.71 -3.58
N ASN A 201 -5.43 1.30 -4.76
CA ASN A 201 -5.89 2.26 -5.77
C ASN A 201 -7.33 2.76 -5.55
N TRP A 202 -8.06 2.16 -4.65
CA TRP A 202 -9.43 2.52 -4.32
C TRP A 202 -9.49 3.94 -3.72
N GLY A 203 -10.07 4.89 -4.47
CA GLY A 203 -10.07 6.31 -4.08
C GLY A 203 -8.73 7.05 -4.20
N SER A 204 -7.69 6.40 -4.75
CA SER A 204 -6.44 7.07 -5.12
C SER A 204 -6.51 7.62 -6.55
N PRO A 205 -5.79 8.72 -6.89
CA PRO A 205 -5.69 9.18 -8.27
C PRO A 205 -5.10 8.08 -9.17
N GLN A 206 -5.63 7.97 -10.40
CA GLN A 206 -5.14 6.96 -11.34
C GLN A 206 -3.64 7.11 -11.62
N GLY A 207 -2.90 6.00 -11.52
CA GLY A 207 -1.45 5.96 -11.78
C GLY A 207 -0.59 6.63 -10.70
N PHE A 208 -1.20 7.11 -9.61
CA PHE A 208 -0.46 7.73 -8.53
C PHE A 208 0.06 6.68 -7.54
N THR A 209 1.35 6.76 -7.25
CA THR A 209 1.98 6.01 -6.15
C THR A 209 2.47 7.00 -5.11
N HIS A 210 1.98 6.86 -3.88
CA HIS A 210 2.35 7.73 -2.78
C HIS A 210 3.83 7.58 -2.41
N PRO A 211 4.61 8.66 -2.29
CA PRO A 211 6.07 8.58 -2.06
C PRO A 211 6.45 7.92 -0.74
N ALA A 212 5.60 7.96 0.28
CA ALA A 212 5.81 7.27 1.55
C ALA A 212 5.33 5.81 1.55
N ALA A 213 4.73 5.30 0.46
CA ALA A 213 4.28 3.93 0.42
C ALA A 213 5.47 2.95 0.41
N HIS A 214 5.36 1.91 1.22
CA HIS A 214 6.30 0.79 1.28
C HIS A 214 5.85 -0.35 0.35
N LEU A 215 4.53 -0.47 0.19
CA LEU A 215 3.86 -1.45 -0.67
C LEU A 215 2.75 -0.75 -1.48
N HIS A 216 2.46 -1.26 -2.67
CA HIS A 216 1.36 -0.76 -3.51
C HIS A 216 0.60 -1.93 -4.13
N GLN A 217 -0.67 -2.07 -3.80
CA GLN A 217 -1.56 -3.04 -4.44
C GLN A 217 -1.97 -2.52 -5.81
N VAL A 218 -1.51 -3.21 -6.85
CA VAL A 218 -1.63 -2.74 -8.23
C VAL A 218 -2.61 -3.57 -9.07
N GLU A 219 -2.91 -4.79 -8.63
CA GLU A 219 -3.84 -5.68 -9.33
C GLU A 219 -4.67 -6.48 -8.33
N ILE A 220 -5.98 -6.55 -8.55
CA ILE A 220 -6.95 -7.18 -7.67
C ILE A 220 -7.76 -8.20 -8.49
N ASP A 221 -7.92 -9.43 -7.96
CA ASP A 221 -8.81 -10.50 -8.49
C ASP A 221 -8.60 -10.84 -9.98
N LYS A 222 -7.40 -10.67 -10.54
CA LYS A 222 -7.13 -10.94 -11.96
C LYS A 222 -6.35 -12.22 -12.20
N ARG A 223 -5.70 -12.74 -11.19
CA ARG A 223 -4.81 -13.91 -11.30
C ARG A 223 -5.14 -14.97 -10.28
N SER A 224 -4.68 -16.18 -10.55
CA SER A 224 -4.68 -17.26 -9.58
C SER A 224 -3.32 -17.93 -9.55
N VAL A 225 -2.92 -18.39 -8.37
CA VAL A 225 -1.70 -19.16 -8.12
C VAL A 225 -2.08 -20.37 -7.27
N GLY A 226 -1.68 -21.57 -7.70
CA GLY A 226 -2.11 -22.80 -7.03
C GLY A 226 -3.64 -22.97 -6.94
N GLY A 227 -4.39 -22.41 -7.90
CA GLY A 227 -5.86 -22.43 -7.89
C GLY A 227 -6.52 -21.39 -6.96
N ILE A 228 -5.76 -20.54 -6.28
CA ILE A 228 -6.23 -19.51 -5.36
C ILE A 228 -6.14 -18.14 -6.05
N GLY A 229 -7.22 -17.36 -6.02
CA GLY A 229 -7.24 -15.97 -6.48
C GLY A 229 -6.28 -15.11 -5.63
N VAL A 230 -5.50 -14.26 -6.29
CA VAL A 230 -4.46 -13.45 -5.65
C VAL A 230 -4.50 -12.01 -6.14
N ASP A 231 -4.13 -11.10 -5.25
CA ASP A 231 -3.83 -9.71 -5.55
C ASP A 231 -2.32 -9.51 -5.63
N ILE A 232 -1.90 -8.57 -6.49
CA ILE A 232 -0.48 -8.28 -6.73
C ILE A 232 -0.09 -6.98 -6.05
N ASN A 233 0.99 -7.03 -5.29
CA ASN A 233 1.54 -5.91 -4.55
C ASN A 233 2.98 -5.65 -4.95
N HIS A 234 3.29 -4.44 -5.40
CA HIS A 234 4.66 -4.01 -5.66
C HIS A 234 5.36 -3.67 -4.34
N ILE A 235 6.58 -4.13 -4.17
CA ILE A 235 7.48 -3.68 -3.12
C ILE A 235 8.10 -2.37 -3.58
N LEU A 236 7.99 -1.31 -2.79
CA LEU A 236 8.51 0.02 -3.12
C LEU A 236 9.73 0.41 -2.28
N GLN A 237 9.88 -0.18 -1.09
CA GLN A 237 10.94 0.12 -0.14
C GLN A 237 11.62 -1.17 0.32
N PRO A 238 12.92 -1.16 0.65
CA PRO A 238 13.63 -2.37 1.12
C PRO A 238 13.10 -2.93 2.44
N ARG A 239 12.62 -2.05 3.32
CA ARG A 239 11.92 -2.39 4.56
C ARG A 239 10.45 -2.10 4.35
N PHE A 240 9.64 -3.15 4.15
CA PHE A 240 8.21 -3.07 3.88
C PHE A 240 7.36 -3.77 4.95
N GLY A 241 7.92 -4.02 6.12
CA GLY A 241 7.21 -4.67 7.22
C GLY A 241 7.21 -6.20 7.16
N GLN A 242 8.16 -6.77 6.45
CA GLN A 242 8.36 -8.23 6.39
C GLN A 242 8.84 -8.78 7.75
N TRP A 243 8.50 -10.04 7.99
CA TRP A 243 9.05 -10.79 9.12
C TRP A 243 10.55 -11.05 8.91
N ASP A 244 11.32 -10.93 10.00
CA ASP A 244 12.75 -11.19 10.05
C ASP A 244 13.06 -12.64 10.43
#